data_39233be6c2e31a320f9dd409ed77e95a
#
_entry.id   39233be6c2e31a320f9dd409ed77e95a
#
_cell.length_a   1.000
_cell.length_b   1.000
_cell.length_c   1.000
_cell.angle_alpha   90.00
_cell.angle_beta   90.00
_cell.angle_gamma   90.00
#
_symmetry.space_group_name_H-M   'P 1'
#
loop_
_entity.id
_entity.type
_entity.pdbx_description
1 polymer ?
#
loop_
_entity_poly.entity_id
_entity_poly.type
_entity_poly.pdbx_seq_one_letter_code
_entity_poly.pdbx_strand_id
1 'polypeptide(L)' 'MAKAGKLLIVDDNRSILSAVKLLTEGVFAEVATLPSPNSLITTIHSFAPDVVLLDMNFHAGINTGNE' A
#
# COMPACT_ATOMS: atom_id res chain seq x y z
N MET A 1 21.95 -5.56 10.49
CA MET A 1 21.79 -4.78 9.27
C MET A 1 20.48 -4.02 9.29
N ALA A 2 20.52 -2.76 9.02
CA ALA A 2 19.32 -1.94 9.07
C ALA A 2 18.41 -2.24 7.87
N LYS A 3 17.12 -2.29 8.12
CA LYS A 3 16.15 -2.43 7.04
C LYS A 3 15.81 -1.06 6.49
N ALA A 4 15.32 -1.04 5.27
CA ALA A 4 14.79 0.19 4.68
C ALA A 4 13.62 0.67 5.54
N GLY A 5 13.24 1.92 5.40
CA GLY A 5 12.28 2.54 6.29
C GLY A 5 10.89 1.90 6.30
N LYS A 6 9.86 2.69 6.02
CA LYS A 6 8.47 2.23 6.15
C LYS A 6 7.82 2.12 4.78
N LEU A 7 7.09 1.03 4.58
CA LEU A 7 6.35 0.78 3.34
C LEU A 7 4.87 0.76 3.64
N LEU A 8 4.10 1.45 2.83
CA LEU A 8 2.64 1.40 2.87
C LEU A 8 2.14 0.76 1.58
N ILE A 9 1.31 -0.26 1.70
CA ILE A 9 0.75 -0.96 0.55
C ILE A 9 -0.75 -0.73 0.53
N VAL A 10 -1.27 -0.27 -0.59
CA VAL A 10 -2.71 -0.04 -0.76
C VAL A 10 -3.22 -0.91 -1.89
N ASP A 11 -4.12 -1.83 -1.58
CA ASP A 11 -4.68 -2.76 -2.54
C ASP A 11 -6.00 -3.27 -1.98
N ASP A 12 -7.02 -3.36 -2.80
CA ASP A 12 -8.31 -3.83 -2.34
C ASP A 12 -8.38 -5.35 -2.21
N ASN A 13 -7.38 -6.06 -2.69
CA ASN A 13 -7.32 -7.51 -2.59
C ASN A 13 -6.50 -7.91 -1.36
N ARG A 14 -7.17 -8.44 -0.34
CA ARG A 14 -6.50 -8.77 0.91
C ARG A 14 -5.45 -9.86 0.76
N SER A 15 -5.65 -10.79 -0.17
CA SER A 15 -4.65 -11.83 -0.42
C SER A 15 -3.36 -11.22 -0.96
N ILE A 16 -3.50 -10.24 -1.85
CA ILE A 16 -2.34 -9.53 -2.38
C ILE A 16 -1.64 -8.76 -1.27
N LEU A 17 -2.41 -8.07 -0.41
CA LEU A 17 -1.83 -7.33 0.70
C LEU A 17 -0.98 -8.24 1.58
N SER A 18 -1.52 -9.41 1.93
CA SER A 18 -0.81 -10.35 2.78
C SER A 18 0.47 -10.87 2.11
N ALA A 19 0.37 -11.21 0.83
CA ALA A 19 1.52 -11.74 0.10
C ALA A 19 2.63 -10.70 -0.02
N VAL A 20 2.28 -9.48 -0.41
CA VAL A 20 3.27 -8.43 -0.58
C VAL A 20 3.87 -8.04 0.76
N LYS A 21 3.06 -8.01 1.81
CA LYS A 21 3.57 -7.73 3.14
C LYS A 21 4.63 -8.75 3.55
N LEU A 22 4.35 -10.03 3.35
CA LEU A 22 5.30 -11.08 3.67
C LEU A 22 6.60 -10.91 2.89
N LEU A 23 6.50 -10.59 1.61
CA LEU A 23 7.67 -10.44 0.77
C LEU A 23 8.52 -9.24 1.16
N THR A 24 7.90 -8.19 1.69
CA THR A 24 8.62 -6.95 1.97
C THR A 24 9.04 -6.79 3.41
N GLU A 25 8.52 -7.58 4.32
CA GLU A 25 8.87 -7.47 5.74
C GLU A 25 10.35 -7.68 6.01
N GLY A 26 11.01 -8.45 5.16
CA GLY A 26 12.43 -8.68 5.30
C GLY A 26 13.28 -7.52 4.82
N VAL A 27 12.69 -6.59 4.07
CA VAL A 27 13.42 -5.47 3.48
C VAL A 27 13.12 -4.17 4.21
N PHE A 28 11.88 -3.97 4.63
CA PHE A 28 11.46 -2.73 5.27
C PHE A 28 11.37 -2.91 6.78
N ALA A 29 11.67 -1.84 7.51
CA ALA A 29 11.57 -1.86 8.96
C ALA A 29 10.13 -2.03 9.41
N GLU A 30 9.20 -1.40 8.71
CA GLU A 30 7.78 -1.50 9.00
C GLU A 30 7.01 -1.58 7.70
N VAL A 31 5.96 -2.38 7.70
CA VAL A 31 5.07 -2.49 6.55
C VAL A 31 3.64 -2.37 7.04
N ALA A 32 2.90 -1.45 6.48
CA ALA A 32 1.48 -1.27 6.78
C ALA A 32 0.68 -1.55 5.52
N THR A 33 -0.56 -1.97 5.67
CA THR A 33 -1.44 -2.27 4.55
C THR A 33 -2.75 -1.55 4.71
N LEU A 34 -3.31 -1.11 3.58
CA LEU A 34 -4.64 -0.51 3.53
C LEU A 34 -5.46 -1.23 2.47
N PRO A 35 -6.66 -1.69 2.83
CA PRO A 35 -7.52 -2.38 1.86
C PRO A 35 -8.25 -1.43 0.91
N SER A 36 -8.16 -0.14 1.15
CA SER A 36 -8.80 0.84 0.28
C SER A 36 -8.09 2.18 0.42
N PRO A 37 -8.28 3.10 -0.53
CA PRO A 37 -7.65 4.41 -0.45
C PRO A 37 -8.38 5.39 0.47
N ASN A 38 -9.47 4.97 1.12
CA ASN A 38 -10.28 5.90 1.90
C ASN A 38 -9.52 6.60 3.01
N SER A 39 -8.60 5.90 3.66
CA SER A 39 -7.83 6.49 4.74
C SER A 39 -6.41 6.79 4.33
N LEU A 40 -6.15 6.89 3.03
CA LEU A 40 -4.78 7.02 2.54
C LEU A 40 -4.08 8.25 3.08
N ILE A 41 -4.71 9.41 2.97
CA ILE A 41 -4.08 10.66 3.43
C ILE A 41 -3.81 10.62 4.92
N THR A 42 -4.80 10.18 5.70
CA THR A 42 -4.66 10.08 7.15
C THR A 42 -3.52 9.12 7.51
N THR A 43 -3.47 7.98 6.82
CA THR A 43 -2.43 7.00 7.08
C THR A 43 -1.05 7.52 6.71
N ILE A 44 -0.94 8.23 5.58
CA ILE A 44 0.33 8.82 5.20
C ILE A 44 0.82 9.79 6.28
N HIS A 45 -0.08 10.59 6.82
CA HIS A 45 0.30 11.53 7.86
C HIS A 45 0.71 10.83 9.15
N SER A 46 0.00 9.79 9.56
CA SER A 46 0.28 9.15 10.85
C SER A 46 1.40 8.13 10.77
N PHE A 47 1.47 7.36 9.68
CA PHE A 47 2.49 6.33 9.52
C PHE A 47 3.79 6.89 8.94
N ALA A 48 3.68 7.94 8.13
CA ALA A 48 4.80 8.60 7.48
C ALA A 48 5.67 7.60 6.69
N PRO A 49 5.08 6.91 5.71
CA PRO A 49 5.83 5.92 4.96
C PRO A 49 6.88 6.56 4.07
N ASP A 50 7.98 5.83 3.84
CA ASP A 50 9.01 6.26 2.91
C ASP A 50 8.66 5.86 1.49
N VAL A 51 7.89 4.77 1.33
CA VAL A 51 7.47 4.26 0.03
C VAL A 51 6.02 3.86 0.11
N VAL A 52 5.25 4.17 -0.93
CA VAL A 52 3.85 3.77 -1.02
C VAL A 52 3.66 2.97 -2.31
N LEU A 53 3.14 1.77 -2.18
CA LEU A 53 2.75 0.95 -3.32
C LEU A 53 1.25 1.03 -3.49
N LEU A 54 0.81 1.55 -4.61
CA LEU A 54 -0.61 1.65 -4.92
C LEU A 54 -0.94 0.70 -6.04
N ASP A 55 -1.87 -0.21 -5.79
CA ASP A 55 -2.43 -1.01 -6.85
C ASP A 55 -3.69 -0.30 -7.33
N MET A 56 -3.63 0.22 -8.53
CA MET A 56 -4.67 1.08 -9.06
C MET A 56 -5.81 0.33 -9.70
N ASN A 57 -6.02 -0.90 -9.30
CA ASN A 57 -7.15 -1.64 -9.79
C ASN A 57 -8.42 -1.20 -9.14
N PHE A 58 -8.40 -0.07 -8.51
CA PHE A 58 -9.61 0.39 -7.89
C PHE A 58 -10.66 0.75 -8.88
N HIS A 59 -10.45 0.73 -10.00
CA HIS A 59 -11.35 1.02 -10.93
C HIS A 59 -12.17 2.05 -10.70
N ALA A 60 -11.95 2.35 -10.24
CA ALA A 60 -12.54 3.27 -10.33
C ALA A 60 -12.93 3.65 -11.59
N GLY A 61 -13.05 3.26 -11.83
CA GLY A 61 -13.45 3.38 -12.78
C GLY A 61 -13.14 4.13 -13.70
N ILE A 62 -12.94 4.22 -13.70
CA ILE A 62 -12.74 4.78 -14.33
C ILE A 62 -12.72 4.93 -15.43
N ASN A 63 -12.78 4.88 -15.62
CA ASN A 63 -12.75 4.92 -16.46
C ASN A 63 -12.72 5.38 -17.30
N THR A 64 -12.70 5.37 -17.37
CA THR A 64 -12.64 5.60 -17.91
C THR A 64 -12.56 5.89 -18.80
N GLY A 65 -12.57 5.82 -18.81
CA GLY A 65 -12.64 5.80 -19.51
C GLY A 65 -12.55 5.89 -20.44
N ASN A 66 -12.69 5.58 -20.43
CA ASN A 66 -12.64 5.41 -21.16
C ASN A 66 -12.88 5.51 -21.78
N GLU A 67 -13.05 5.38 -21.64
CA GLU A 67 -13.27 5.31 -21.92
C GLU A 67 -13.34 5.54 -22.24
#